data_4067f65fb31469f20c3aad4d761662e7
#
_entry.id   4067f65fb31469f20c3aad4d761662e7
#
_cell.length_a   1.000
_cell.length_b   1.000
_cell.length_c   1.000
_cell.angle_alpha   90.00
_cell.angle_beta   90.00
_cell.angle_gamma   90.00
#
_symmetry.space_group_name_H-M   'P 1'
#
loop_
_entity.id
_entity.type
_entity.pdbx_description
1 polymer ?
#
loop_
_entity_poly.entity_id
_entity_poly.type
_entity_poly.pdbx_seq_one_letter_code
_entity_poly.pdbx_strand_id
1 'polypeptide(L)'
;ASSECYRFLLAIMQERSGNPTEKHLLFQQYLVPVIQEIETNYDQAITIKDLAGLVYVSPQYLSRLFQRFLGQSTAQYLLNYRMARAKELLVAQPDLPIQQAAFAVGFQDASHFTALFKKRVGLTPLKFRQLYH
;
A
#
# COMPACT_ATOMS: atom_id res chain seq x y z
N ALA A 1 -6.15 -0.63 -13.06
CA ALA A 1 -5.87 0.58 -12.64
C ALA A 1 -6.40 1.01 -11.30
N SER A 2 -5.61 1.84 -10.67
CA SER A 2 -5.83 2.24 -9.29
C SER A 2 -7.13 3.03 -9.08
N SER A 3 -7.56 3.81 -10.06
CA SER A 3 -8.79 4.61 -9.91
C SER A 3 -10.04 3.72 -9.77
N GLU A 4 -10.04 2.53 -10.32
CA GLU A 4 -11.15 1.60 -10.16
C GLU A 4 -11.17 0.96 -8.77
N CYS A 5 -10.00 0.73 -8.17
CA CYS A 5 -9.90 0.17 -6.83
C CYS A 5 -10.59 1.04 -5.79
N TYR A 6 -10.32 2.32 -5.75
CA TYR A 6 -10.93 3.15 -4.72
C TYR A 6 -12.38 3.51 -5.03
N ARG A 7 -12.81 3.48 -6.30
CA ARG A 7 -14.23 3.59 -6.63
C ARG A 7 -15.01 2.41 -6.05
N PHE A 8 -14.46 1.21 -6.15
CA PHE A 8 -15.06 0.02 -5.58
C PHE A 8 -15.14 0.11 -4.06
N LEU A 9 -14.06 0.53 -3.41
CA LEU A 9 -14.05 0.73 -1.96
C LEU A 9 -15.06 1.79 -1.53
N LEU A 10 -15.17 2.85 -2.29
CA LEU A 10 -16.12 3.91 -2.01
C LEU A 10 -17.56 3.41 -2.06
N ALA A 11 -17.89 2.60 -3.07
CA ALA A 11 -19.22 2.01 -3.21
C ALA A 11 -19.56 1.11 -2.03
N ILE A 12 -18.60 0.29 -1.58
CA ILE A 12 -18.79 -0.58 -0.41
C ILE A 12 -19.05 0.24 0.84
N MET A 13 -18.31 1.31 1.04
CA MET A 13 -18.47 2.16 2.21
C MET A 13 -19.83 2.86 2.24
N GLN A 14 -20.30 3.31 1.09
CA GLN A 14 -21.60 3.96 0.98
C GLN A 14 -22.73 3.00 1.34
N GLU A 15 -22.57 1.71 1.06
CA GLU A 15 -23.57 0.70 1.38
C GLU A 15 -23.60 0.32 2.87
N ARG A 16 -22.54 0.60 3.60
CA ARG A 16 -22.36 0.13 4.99
C ARG A 16 -23.10 0.93 6.05
N SER A 17 -23.89 1.91 5.69
CA SER A 17 -24.68 2.71 6.64
C SER A 17 -23.91 3.90 7.23
N GLY A 18 -24.58 4.61 8.14
CA GLY A 18 -24.13 5.88 8.68
C GLY A 18 -24.51 7.00 7.74
N ASN A 19 -23.89 8.17 7.86
CA ASN A 19 -24.10 9.25 6.91
C ASN A 19 -23.21 9.02 5.69
N PRO A 20 -23.74 8.49 4.57
CA PRO A 20 -22.90 8.17 3.41
C PRO A 20 -22.21 9.40 2.83
N THR A 21 -22.87 10.55 2.86
CA THR A 21 -22.32 11.80 2.33
C THR A 21 -21.10 12.24 3.13
N GLU A 22 -21.21 12.22 4.45
CA GLU A 22 -20.09 12.60 5.31
C GLU A 22 -18.90 11.66 5.16
N LYS A 23 -19.17 10.36 5.16
CA LYS A 23 -18.12 9.36 4.96
C LYS A 23 -17.46 9.50 3.60
N HIS A 24 -18.26 9.74 2.57
CA HIS A 24 -17.75 9.96 1.22
C HIS A 24 -16.81 11.16 1.17
N LEU A 25 -17.21 12.27 1.79
CA LEU A 25 -16.39 13.49 1.82
C LEU A 25 -15.07 13.28 2.55
N LEU A 26 -15.10 12.60 3.70
CA LEU A 26 -13.87 12.30 4.44
C LEU A 26 -12.93 11.42 3.63
N PHE A 27 -13.46 10.40 2.99
CA PHE A 27 -12.66 9.50 2.17
C PHE A 27 -12.04 10.27 1.00
N GLN A 28 -12.82 11.05 0.28
CA GLN A 28 -12.34 11.83 -0.85
C GLN A 28 -11.30 12.86 -0.44
N GLN A 29 -11.49 13.50 0.68
CA GLN A 29 -10.61 14.58 1.11
C GLN A 29 -9.27 14.07 1.66
N TYR A 30 -9.29 12.97 2.40
CA TYR A 30 -8.11 12.54 3.16
C TYR A 30 -7.48 11.26 2.64
N LEU A 31 -8.27 10.28 2.21
CA LEU A 31 -7.71 8.99 1.79
C LEU A 31 -7.34 8.97 0.31
N VAL A 32 -8.19 9.50 -0.55
CA VAL A 32 -7.94 9.43 -2.00
C VAL A 32 -6.61 10.08 -2.38
N PRO A 33 -6.27 11.30 -1.92
CA PRO A 33 -4.98 11.89 -2.28
C PRO A 33 -3.78 11.08 -1.79
N VAL A 34 -3.89 10.52 -0.57
CA VAL A 34 -2.81 9.71 0.00
C VAL A 34 -2.65 8.40 -0.77
N ILE A 35 -3.77 7.74 -1.09
CA ILE A 35 -3.74 6.51 -1.88
C ILE A 35 -3.12 6.76 -3.25
N GLN A 36 -3.48 7.85 -3.91
CA GLN A 36 -2.92 8.21 -5.21
C GLN A 36 -1.41 8.46 -5.11
N GLU A 37 -0.97 9.11 -4.05
CA GLU A 37 0.46 9.34 -3.83
C GLU A 37 1.21 8.02 -3.62
N ILE A 38 0.65 7.11 -2.83
CA ILE A 38 1.24 5.80 -2.62
C ILE A 38 1.34 5.04 -3.96
N GLU A 39 0.27 5.03 -4.74
CA GLU A 39 0.26 4.33 -6.02
C GLU A 39 1.26 4.90 -7.03
N THR A 40 1.51 6.20 -6.97
CA THR A 40 2.42 6.86 -7.88
C THR A 40 3.87 6.77 -7.42
N ASN A 41 4.13 6.89 -6.12
CA ASN A 41 5.47 7.06 -5.57
C ASN A 41 5.85 6.02 -4.52
N TYR A 42 5.21 4.84 -4.53
CA TYR A 42 5.52 3.79 -3.55
C TYR A 42 6.98 3.35 -3.59
N ASP A 43 7.63 3.48 -4.74
CA ASP A 43 9.03 3.10 -4.96
C ASP A 43 10.01 4.16 -4.45
N GLN A 44 9.52 5.30 -3.98
CA GLN A 44 10.32 6.37 -3.42
C GLN A 44 10.37 6.27 -1.89
N ALA A 45 11.30 7.00 -1.27
CA ALA A 45 11.45 7.01 0.18
C ALA A 45 10.40 7.93 0.83
N ILE A 46 9.12 7.64 0.62
CA ILE A 46 8.04 8.41 1.23
C ILE A 46 7.80 7.95 2.67
N THR A 47 7.55 8.90 3.55
CA THR A 47 7.27 8.64 4.95
C THR A 47 5.79 8.88 5.24
N ILE A 48 5.30 8.32 6.36
CA ILE A 48 3.92 8.56 6.78
C ILE A 48 3.71 10.03 7.09
N LYS A 49 4.74 10.71 7.60
CA LYS A 49 4.70 12.14 7.84
C LYS A 49 4.49 12.92 6.55
N ASP A 50 5.18 12.52 5.47
CA ASP A 50 5.01 13.15 4.16
C ASP A 50 3.57 12.99 3.66
N LEU A 51 3.02 11.79 3.81
CA LEU A 51 1.65 11.49 3.36
C LEU A 51 0.63 12.29 4.15
N ALA A 52 0.79 12.36 5.46
CA ALA A 52 -0.11 13.16 6.31
C ALA A 52 -0.01 14.64 5.95
N GLY A 53 1.17 15.12 5.63
CA GLY A 53 1.40 16.50 5.22
C GLY A 53 0.66 16.89 3.95
N LEU A 54 0.45 15.95 3.03
CA LEU A 54 -0.30 16.21 1.81
C LEU A 54 -1.73 16.67 2.07
N VAL A 55 -2.34 16.15 3.14
CA VAL A 55 -3.73 16.44 3.47
C VAL A 55 -3.85 17.25 4.76
N TYR A 56 -2.74 17.81 5.23
CA TYR A 56 -2.68 18.77 6.35
C TYR A 56 -3.21 18.21 7.66
N VAL A 57 -2.89 16.95 7.96
CA VAL A 57 -3.29 16.29 9.21
C VAL A 57 -2.05 15.65 9.87
N SER A 58 -2.21 15.24 11.13
CA SER A 58 -1.16 14.48 11.81
C SER A 58 -1.10 13.05 11.26
N PRO A 59 0.07 12.40 11.35
CA PRO A 59 0.17 10.98 11.01
C PRO A 59 -0.80 10.10 11.79
N GLN A 60 -1.04 10.43 13.07
CA GLN A 60 -1.96 9.68 13.91
C GLN A 60 -3.40 9.79 13.43
N TYR A 61 -3.82 10.99 13.05
CA TYR A 61 -5.17 11.18 12.53
C TYR A 61 -5.37 10.45 11.20
N LEU A 62 -4.38 10.55 10.31
CA LEU A 62 -4.43 9.86 9.04
C LEU A 62 -4.53 8.34 9.24
N SER A 63 -3.73 7.80 10.17
CA SER A 63 -3.77 6.38 10.49
C SER A 63 -5.13 5.94 11.02
N ARG A 64 -5.76 6.75 11.86
CA ARG A 64 -7.11 6.46 12.35
C ARG A 64 -8.13 6.43 11.23
N LEU A 65 -8.03 7.34 10.27
CA LEU A 65 -8.91 7.32 9.10
C LEU A 65 -8.70 6.08 8.25
N PHE A 66 -7.45 5.68 8.03
CA PHE A 66 -7.14 4.45 7.30
C PHE A 66 -7.72 3.23 8.03
N GLN A 67 -7.54 3.14 9.35
CA GLN A 67 -8.13 2.05 10.14
C GLN A 67 -9.65 2.03 10.03
N ARG A 68 -10.28 3.20 10.14
CA ARG A 68 -11.74 3.31 10.07
C ARG A 68 -12.29 2.86 8.73
N PHE A 69 -11.68 3.30 7.64
CA PHE A 69 -12.20 3.06 6.30
C PHE A 69 -11.67 1.80 5.64
N LEU A 70 -10.42 1.42 5.93
CA LEU A 70 -9.75 0.33 5.22
C LEU A 70 -9.29 -0.80 6.14
N GLY A 71 -9.48 -0.66 7.45
CA GLY A 71 -9.10 -1.70 8.40
C GLY A 71 -7.61 -1.91 8.59
N GLN A 72 -6.80 -0.97 8.15
CA GLN A 72 -5.35 -1.04 8.29
C GLN A 72 -4.77 0.36 8.42
N SER A 73 -3.62 0.49 9.08
CA SER A 73 -2.95 1.77 9.23
C SER A 73 -2.39 2.26 7.89
N THR A 74 -2.04 3.53 7.82
CA THR A 74 -1.40 4.10 6.63
C THR A 74 -0.10 3.35 6.32
N ALA A 75 0.70 3.06 7.34
CA ALA A 75 1.96 2.32 7.16
C ALA A 75 1.72 0.92 6.61
N GLN A 76 0.71 0.22 7.14
CA GLN A 76 0.34 -1.10 6.65
C GLN A 76 -0.13 -1.06 5.21
N TYR A 77 -0.90 -0.03 4.85
CA TYR A 77 -1.37 0.14 3.48
C TYR A 77 -0.19 0.29 2.51
N LEU A 78 0.75 1.18 2.84
CA LEU A 78 1.94 1.39 2.01
C LEU A 78 2.76 0.10 1.89
N LEU A 79 2.97 -0.59 3.00
CA LEU A 79 3.74 -1.83 3.01
C LEU A 79 3.06 -2.93 2.20
N ASN A 80 1.75 -3.08 2.36
CA ASN A 80 0.98 -4.07 1.60
C ASN A 80 1.00 -3.76 0.10
N TYR A 81 0.96 -2.49 -0.25
CA TYR A 81 1.04 -2.08 -1.66
C TYR A 81 2.41 -2.45 -2.24
N ARG A 82 3.49 -2.15 -1.52
CA ARG A 82 4.84 -2.51 -1.94
C ARG A 82 5.00 -4.03 -2.10
N MET A 83 4.44 -4.81 -1.17
CA MET A 83 4.49 -6.27 -1.24
C MET A 83 3.76 -6.81 -2.46
N ALA A 84 2.59 -6.26 -2.77
CA ALA A 84 1.83 -6.68 -3.95
C ALA A 84 2.61 -6.39 -5.24
N ARG A 85 3.23 -5.23 -5.33
CA ARG A 85 4.06 -4.88 -6.50
C ARG A 85 5.30 -5.76 -6.58
N ALA A 86 5.88 -6.12 -5.45
CA ALA A 86 7.03 -7.02 -5.42
C ALA A 86 6.67 -8.41 -5.96
N LYS A 87 5.52 -8.95 -5.57
CA LYS A 87 5.05 -10.24 -6.09
C LYS A 87 4.94 -10.21 -7.60
N GLU A 88 4.33 -9.16 -8.15
CA GLU A 88 4.17 -9.00 -9.60
C GLU A 88 5.54 -8.95 -10.29
N LEU A 89 6.46 -8.19 -9.73
CA LEU A 89 7.79 -8.00 -10.30
C LEU A 89 8.61 -9.29 -10.29
N LEU A 90 8.54 -10.04 -9.19
CA LEU A 90 9.26 -11.31 -9.07
C LEU A 90 8.82 -12.32 -10.13
N VAL A 91 7.56 -12.34 -10.45
CA VAL A 91 7.01 -13.24 -11.49
C VAL A 91 7.29 -12.71 -12.88
N ALA A 92 7.12 -11.40 -13.09
CA ALA A 92 7.28 -10.79 -14.42
C ALA A 92 8.74 -10.77 -14.88
N GLN A 93 9.69 -10.65 -13.96
CA GLN A 93 11.12 -10.58 -14.26
C GLN A 93 11.89 -11.65 -13.50
N PRO A 94 11.86 -12.90 -13.97
CA PRO A 94 12.45 -14.01 -13.21
C PRO A 94 13.96 -13.94 -13.07
N ASP A 95 14.65 -13.18 -13.91
CA ASP A 95 16.11 -13.03 -13.85
C ASP A 95 16.56 -11.85 -12.99
N LEU A 96 15.62 -11.04 -12.50
CA LEU A 96 15.95 -9.88 -11.68
C LEU A 96 16.41 -10.35 -10.30
N PRO A 97 17.60 -9.93 -9.82
CA PRO A 97 18.04 -10.28 -8.47
C PRO A 97 17.03 -9.82 -7.41
N ILE A 98 16.86 -10.63 -6.37
CA ILE A 98 15.92 -10.31 -5.28
C ILE A 98 16.21 -8.94 -4.66
N GLN A 99 17.51 -8.64 -4.46
CA GLN A 99 17.92 -7.35 -3.92
C GLN A 99 17.42 -6.17 -4.78
N GLN A 100 17.52 -6.32 -6.10
CA GLN A 100 17.06 -5.28 -7.02
C GLN A 100 15.53 -5.17 -7.03
N ALA A 101 14.85 -6.30 -6.92
CA ALA A 101 13.39 -6.28 -6.79
C ALA A 101 12.96 -5.53 -5.53
N ALA A 102 13.66 -5.74 -4.41
CA ALA A 102 13.38 -5.03 -3.16
C ALA A 102 13.53 -3.51 -3.34
N PHE A 103 14.62 -3.08 -3.95
CA PHE A 103 14.86 -1.65 -4.17
C PHE A 103 13.84 -1.07 -5.15
N ALA A 104 13.47 -1.80 -6.18
CA ALA A 104 12.52 -1.35 -7.19
C ALA A 104 11.13 -1.05 -6.61
N VAL A 105 10.76 -1.69 -5.51
CA VAL A 105 9.45 -1.44 -4.87
C VAL A 105 9.57 -0.57 -3.62
N GLY A 106 10.72 0.06 -3.39
CA GLY A 106 10.86 1.09 -2.36
C GLY A 106 11.49 0.64 -1.06
N PHE A 107 11.95 -0.61 -0.95
CA PHE A 107 12.70 -1.04 0.23
C PHE A 107 14.16 -0.60 0.11
N GLN A 108 14.71 -0.06 1.19
CA GLN A 108 16.09 0.38 1.23
C GLN A 108 17.06 -0.72 1.66
N ASP A 109 16.53 -1.78 2.25
CA ASP A 109 17.28 -2.91 2.80
C ASP A 109 16.68 -4.21 2.30
N ALA A 110 17.45 -4.96 1.52
CA ALA A 110 17.00 -6.23 0.96
C ALA A 110 16.75 -7.29 2.02
N SER A 111 17.53 -7.27 3.11
CA SER A 111 17.34 -8.22 4.22
C SER A 111 16.01 -7.97 4.92
N HIS A 112 15.67 -6.71 5.16
CA HIS A 112 14.39 -6.33 5.73
C HIS A 112 13.24 -6.75 4.82
N PHE A 113 13.39 -6.52 3.52
CA PHE A 113 12.39 -6.94 2.52
C PHE A 113 12.16 -8.45 2.58
N THR A 114 13.24 -9.23 2.57
CA THR A 114 13.16 -10.70 2.55
C THR A 114 12.47 -11.23 3.80
N ALA A 115 12.82 -10.69 4.97
CA ALA A 115 12.22 -11.10 6.24
C ALA A 115 10.72 -10.76 6.27
N LEU A 116 10.35 -9.56 5.84
CA LEU A 116 8.96 -9.13 5.80
C LEU A 116 8.15 -9.91 4.77
N PHE A 117 8.72 -10.17 3.61
CA PHE A 117 8.06 -10.95 2.58
C PHE A 117 7.74 -12.35 3.09
N LYS A 118 8.71 -13.02 3.71
CA LYS A 118 8.50 -14.35 4.29
C LYS A 118 7.42 -14.33 5.37
N LYS A 119 7.45 -13.33 6.23
CA LYS A 119 6.46 -13.19 7.31
C LYS A 119 5.05 -13.01 6.78
N ARG A 120 4.87 -12.20 5.73
CA ARG A 120 3.55 -11.87 5.21
C ARG A 120 3.02 -12.88 4.19
N VAL A 121 3.90 -13.42 3.37
CA VAL A 121 3.53 -14.31 2.28
C VAL A 121 3.66 -15.78 2.67
N GLY A 122 4.53 -16.08 3.64
CA GLY A 122 4.79 -17.45 4.08
C GLY A 122 5.91 -18.14 3.32
N LEU A 123 6.44 -17.51 2.29
CA LEU A 123 7.56 -18.03 1.48
C LEU A 123 8.60 -16.94 1.32
N THR A 124 9.87 -17.32 1.15
CA THR A 124 10.89 -16.36 0.76
C THR A 124 10.61 -15.85 -0.65
N PRO A 125 11.10 -14.66 -1.00
CA PRO A 125 10.94 -14.16 -2.38
C PRO A 125 11.45 -15.14 -3.44
N LEU A 126 12.57 -15.79 -3.17
CA LEU A 126 13.14 -16.75 -4.10
C LEU A 126 12.22 -17.97 -4.30
N LYS A 127 11.70 -18.53 -3.22
CA LYS A 127 10.77 -19.66 -3.29
C LYS A 127 9.46 -19.25 -3.95
N PHE A 128 8.97 -18.07 -3.65
CA PHE A 128 7.76 -17.53 -4.29
C PHE A 128 7.93 -17.48 -5.81
N ARG A 129 9.06 -16.93 -6.27
CA ARG A 129 9.38 -16.87 -7.69
C ARG A 129 9.43 -18.26 -8.32
N GLN A 130 10.08 -19.21 -7.67
CA GLN A 130 10.20 -20.56 -8.18
C GLN A 130 8.85 -21.26 -8.31
N LEU A 131 7.93 -20.96 -7.39
CA LEU A 131 6.63 -21.59 -7.37
C LEU A 131 5.66 -20.99 -8.40
N TYR A 132 5.73 -19.68 -8.63
CA TYR A 132 4.76 -18.96 -9.45
C TYR A 132 5.32 -18.44 -10.78
N HIS A 133 6.57 -18.77 -11.05
CA HIS A 133 7.21 -18.40 -12.32
C HIS A 133 6.75 -19.28 -13.49
#